data_05d7d91bd13b935a7bbaa0957b20c129
#
_entry.id   05d7d91bd13b935a7bbaa0957b20c129
#
_cell.length_a   1.000
_cell.length_b   1.000
_cell.length_c   1.000
_cell.angle_alpha   90.00
_cell.angle_beta   90.00
_cell.angle_gamma   90.00
#
_symmetry.space_group_name_H-M   'P 1'
#
loop_
_entity.id
_entity.type
_entity.pdbx_description
1 polymer ?
#
loop_
_entity_poly.entity_id
_entity_poly.type
_entity_poly.pdbx_seq_one_letter_code
_entity_poly.pdbx_strand_id
1 'polypeptide(L)'
;EVKELINKRYAQYCFTSCNGIDLINGLTFSTDLDMTLIRACRKNCNKLVVLADHTKFGMTYYFKTLSIKEIDVIITDLEPAEKWITYCEENGITLIY
;
A
#
# COMPACT_ATOMS: atom_id res chain seq x y z
N GLU A 1 2.65 23.10 3.25
CA GLU A 1 3.24 22.16 2.33
C GLU A 1 2.29 21.03 1.98
N VAL A 2 2.78 20.04 1.23
CA VAL A 2 1.91 18.99 0.66
C VAL A 2 1.17 18.22 1.74
N LYS A 3 1.85 17.84 2.82
CA LYS A 3 1.21 17.10 3.91
C LYS A 3 0.06 17.88 4.52
N GLU A 4 0.25 19.18 4.73
CA GLU A 4 -0.80 20.02 5.30
C GLU A 4 -1.98 20.14 4.36
N LEU A 5 -1.72 20.25 3.06
CA LEU A 5 -2.78 20.28 2.06
C LEU A 5 -3.60 19.00 2.07
N ILE A 6 -2.94 17.85 2.18
CA ILE A 6 -3.63 16.58 2.24
C ILE A 6 -4.47 16.47 3.51
N ASN A 7 -3.95 16.92 4.65
CA ASN A 7 -4.68 16.86 5.91
C ASN A 7 -5.92 17.74 5.93
N LYS A 8 -6.05 18.66 4.99
CA LYS A 8 -7.23 19.51 4.85
C LYS A 8 -8.22 18.98 3.83
N ARG A 9 -7.97 17.82 3.26
CA ARG A 9 -8.81 17.23 2.21
C ARG A 9 -9.21 15.82 2.62
N TYR A 10 -10.26 15.31 2.00
CA TYR A 10 -10.66 13.92 2.16
C TYR A 10 -11.02 13.36 0.80
N ALA A 11 -10.47 12.21 0.45
CA ALA A 11 -10.69 11.59 -0.84
C ALA A 11 -11.38 10.24 -0.67
N GLN A 12 -12.19 9.84 -1.65
CA GLN A 12 -12.78 8.51 -1.67
C GLN A 12 -11.69 7.45 -1.88
N TYR A 13 -10.76 7.72 -2.78
CA TYR A 13 -9.66 6.81 -3.10
C TYR A 13 -8.34 7.55 -3.06
N CYS A 14 -7.32 6.86 -2.57
CA CYS A 14 -5.94 7.32 -2.70
C CYS A 14 -5.15 6.18 -3.34
N PHE A 15 -4.36 6.49 -4.35
CA PHE A 15 -3.57 5.49 -5.06
C PHE A 15 -2.10 5.72 -4.75
N THR A 16 -1.38 4.65 -4.43
CA THR A 16 0.06 4.74 -4.18
C THR A 16 0.77 3.55 -4.79
N SER A 17 2.07 3.71 -5.02
CA SER A 17 2.94 2.62 -5.40
C SER A 17 3.82 2.27 -4.20
N CYS A 18 4.77 1.35 -4.41
CA CYS A 18 5.74 0.99 -3.38
C CYS A 18 6.99 0.44 -4.06
N ASN A 19 8.09 0.37 -3.33
CA ASN A 19 9.28 -0.32 -3.82
C ASN A 19 9.18 -1.81 -3.50
N GLY A 20 8.61 -2.15 -2.35
CA GLY A 20 8.40 -3.54 -1.97
C GLY A 20 7.13 -3.71 -1.18
N ILE A 21 6.55 -4.91 -1.24
CA ILE A 21 5.37 -5.28 -0.50
C ILE A 21 5.57 -6.68 0.06
N ASP A 22 5.37 -6.83 1.36
CA ASP A 22 5.73 -8.03 2.10
C ASP A 22 4.68 -8.23 3.20
N LEU A 23 4.24 -9.48 3.39
CA LEU A 23 3.18 -9.78 4.37
C LEU A 23 3.57 -9.40 5.79
N ILE A 24 4.86 -9.46 6.12
CA ILE A 24 5.32 -9.16 7.47
C ILE A 24 5.61 -7.66 7.63
N ASN A 25 6.32 -7.07 6.68
CA ASN A 25 6.80 -5.70 6.80
C ASN A 25 5.91 -4.65 6.12
N GLY A 26 4.91 -5.08 5.37
CA GLY A 26 3.98 -4.16 4.72
C GLY A 26 4.57 -3.48 3.50
N LEU A 27 4.20 -2.23 3.30
CA LEU A 27 4.75 -1.42 2.22
C LEU A 27 6.08 -0.83 2.65
N THR A 28 7.10 -1.00 1.81
CA THR A 28 8.43 -0.47 2.11
C THR A 28 8.96 0.33 0.93
N PHE A 29 9.85 1.25 1.24
CA PHE A 29 10.42 2.18 0.27
C PHE A 29 11.93 2.27 0.46
N SER A 30 12.64 2.55 -0.63
CA SER A 30 14.09 2.69 -0.58
C SER A 30 14.55 4.03 0.01
N THR A 31 13.63 5.01 0.07
CA THR A 31 13.92 6.32 0.65
C THR A 31 12.82 6.68 1.64
N ASP A 32 13.06 7.68 2.48
CA ASP A 32 12.07 8.16 3.44
C ASP A 32 11.24 9.34 2.93
N LEU A 33 11.44 9.73 1.68
CA LEU A 33 10.80 10.94 1.13
C LEU A 33 9.28 10.87 1.18
N ASP A 34 8.70 9.69 0.93
CA ASP A 34 7.26 9.55 0.81
C ASP A 34 6.57 9.02 2.06
N MET A 35 7.31 8.71 3.11
CA MET A 35 6.73 8.05 4.29
C MET A 35 5.62 8.87 4.93
N THR A 36 5.91 10.12 5.24
CA THR A 36 4.94 11.00 5.89
C THR A 36 3.75 11.27 4.99
N LEU A 37 4.02 11.43 3.69
CA LEU A 37 2.99 11.69 2.71
C LEU A 37 2.02 10.53 2.58
N ILE A 38 2.55 9.31 2.52
CA ILE A 38 1.73 8.11 2.38
C ILE A 38 0.86 7.89 3.61
N ARG A 39 1.40 8.13 4.80
CA ARG A 39 0.60 8.04 6.01
C ARG A 39 -0.50 9.09 6.05
N ALA A 40 -0.22 10.30 5.58
CA ALA A 40 -1.23 11.34 5.48
C ALA A 40 -2.33 10.95 4.50
N CYS A 41 -1.96 10.34 3.37
CA CYS A 41 -2.94 9.86 2.39
C CYS A 41 -3.83 8.78 2.99
N ARG A 42 -3.26 7.81 3.71
CA ARG A 42 -4.06 6.76 4.35
C ARG A 42 -5.06 7.36 5.34
N LYS A 43 -4.62 8.31 6.12
CA LYS A 43 -5.45 8.93 7.16
C LYS A 43 -6.62 9.71 6.55
N ASN A 44 -6.44 10.25 5.36
CA ASN A 44 -7.39 11.17 4.76
C ASN A 44 -8.08 10.61 3.51
N CYS A 45 -8.23 9.30 3.41
CA CYS A 45 -9.00 8.70 2.34
C CYS A 45 -9.86 7.56 2.86
N ASN A 46 -10.91 7.23 2.11
CA ASN A 46 -11.77 6.11 2.46
C ASN A 46 -11.08 4.79 2.10
N LYS A 47 -10.62 4.66 0.86
CA LYS A 47 -9.99 3.44 0.37
C LYS A 47 -8.60 3.74 -0.13
N LEU A 48 -7.62 3.00 0.37
CA LEU A 48 -6.24 3.08 -0.12
C LEU A 48 -5.99 1.96 -1.11
N VAL A 49 -5.58 2.32 -2.32
CA VAL A 49 -5.30 1.39 -3.41
C VAL A 49 -3.80 1.39 -3.66
N VAL A 50 -3.19 0.20 -3.59
CA VAL A 50 -1.76 0.03 -3.85
C VAL A 50 -1.57 -0.58 -5.22
N LEU A 51 -0.74 0.05 -6.05
CA LEU A 51 -0.36 -0.45 -7.36
C LEU A 51 1.03 -1.05 -7.24
N ALA A 52 1.14 -2.37 -7.42
CA ALA A 52 2.41 -3.07 -7.26
C ALA A 52 2.49 -4.17 -8.31
N ASP A 53 3.44 -4.03 -9.25
CA ASP A 53 3.65 -5.11 -10.21
C ASP A 53 4.25 -6.33 -9.51
N HIS A 54 4.30 -7.47 -10.23
CA HIS A 54 4.72 -8.73 -9.62
C HIS A 54 6.13 -8.70 -9.02
N THR A 55 7.00 -7.82 -9.51
CA THR A 55 8.39 -7.76 -9.01
C THR A 55 8.49 -7.15 -7.61
N LYS A 56 7.43 -6.49 -7.13
CA LYS A 56 7.43 -5.86 -5.81
C LYS A 56 7.08 -6.82 -4.70
N PHE A 57 6.40 -7.92 -5.00
CA PHE A 57 5.96 -8.87 -3.99
C PHE A 57 7.14 -9.63 -3.40
N GLY A 58 7.19 -9.69 -2.08
CA GLY A 58 8.27 -10.36 -1.37
C GLY A 58 9.54 -9.53 -1.21
N MET A 59 9.55 -8.32 -1.76
CA MET A 59 10.70 -7.42 -1.63
C MET A 59 10.51 -6.54 -0.40
N THR A 60 11.59 -6.34 0.35
CA THR A 60 11.57 -5.52 1.55
C THR A 60 12.69 -4.50 1.47
N TYR A 61 12.34 -3.24 1.70
CA TYR A 61 13.29 -2.14 1.69
C TYR A 61 13.39 -1.53 3.09
N TYR A 62 14.30 -0.59 3.24
CA TYR A 62 14.68 -0.10 4.57
C TYR A 62 13.57 0.65 5.31
N PHE A 63 12.76 1.44 4.59
CA PHE A 63 11.77 2.30 5.24
C PHE A 63 10.37 1.67 5.16
N LYS A 64 9.80 1.34 6.31
CA LYS A 64 8.44 0.79 6.41
C LYS A 64 7.44 1.93 6.59
N THR A 65 6.31 1.85 5.89
CA THR A 65 5.28 2.89 5.97
C THR A 65 3.98 2.37 6.55
N LEU A 66 3.32 1.44 5.86
CA LEU A 66 2.02 0.92 6.24
C LEU A 66 2.09 -0.60 6.36
N SER A 67 1.29 -1.15 7.28
CA SER A 67 1.11 -2.59 7.33
C SER A 67 0.12 -3.00 6.22
N ILE A 68 0.12 -4.28 5.86
CA ILE A 68 -0.79 -4.76 4.81
C ILE A 68 -2.25 -4.53 5.21
N LYS A 69 -2.57 -4.65 6.49
CA LYS A 69 -3.95 -4.47 6.97
C LYS A 69 -4.50 -3.06 6.77
N GLU A 70 -3.62 -2.09 6.54
CA GLU A 70 -4.05 -0.71 6.29
C GLU A 70 -4.40 -0.46 4.83
N ILE A 71 -4.24 -1.47 3.96
CA ILE A 71 -4.52 -1.38 2.52
C ILE A 71 -5.90 -1.96 2.25
N ASP A 72 -6.68 -1.29 1.41
CA ASP A 72 -8.01 -1.77 1.05
C ASP A 72 -8.00 -2.56 -0.26
N VAL A 73 -7.19 -2.14 -1.22
CA VAL A 73 -7.14 -2.77 -2.55
C VAL A 73 -5.69 -2.87 -3.01
N ILE A 74 -5.32 -4.02 -3.55
CA ILE A 74 -4.02 -4.21 -4.19
C ILE A 74 -4.28 -4.58 -5.64
N ILE A 75 -3.67 -3.83 -6.56
CA ILE A 75 -3.76 -4.08 -8.00
C ILE A 75 -2.38 -4.47 -8.50
N THR A 76 -2.29 -5.62 -9.17
CA THR A 76 -1.04 -6.12 -9.72
C THR A 76 -1.24 -6.65 -11.12
N ASP A 77 -0.16 -6.97 -11.82
CA ASP A 77 -0.22 -7.39 -13.23
C ASP A 77 -0.33 -8.89 -13.41
N LEU A 78 0.12 -9.69 -12.44
CA LEU A 78 0.10 -11.15 -12.54
C LEU A 78 -0.50 -11.74 -11.28
N GLU A 79 -1.05 -12.94 -11.40
CA GLU A 79 -1.62 -13.64 -10.26
C GLU A 79 -0.55 -13.83 -9.18
N PRO A 80 -0.77 -13.31 -7.96
CA PRO A 80 0.21 -13.46 -6.88
C PRO A 80 0.24 -14.89 -6.35
N ALA A 81 1.26 -15.17 -5.51
CA ALA A 81 1.37 -16.46 -4.85
C ALA A 81 0.15 -16.72 -3.97
N GLU A 82 -0.16 -17.99 -3.75
CA GLU A 82 -1.32 -18.44 -2.99
C GLU A 82 -1.39 -17.77 -1.62
N LYS A 83 -0.26 -17.60 -0.94
CA LYS A 83 -0.25 -16.97 0.39
C LYS A 83 -0.80 -15.56 0.37
N TRP A 84 -0.62 -14.83 -0.73
CA TRP A 84 -1.15 -13.49 -0.87
C TRP A 84 -2.66 -13.51 -1.08
N ILE A 85 -3.12 -14.43 -1.92
CA ILE A 85 -4.55 -14.59 -2.20
C ILE A 85 -5.28 -14.93 -0.91
N THR A 86 -4.76 -15.90 -0.16
CA THR A 86 -5.35 -16.33 1.10
C THR A 86 -5.37 -15.19 2.13
N TYR A 87 -4.25 -14.49 2.27
CA TYR A 87 -4.17 -13.39 3.24
C TYR A 87 -5.17 -12.29 2.92
N CYS A 88 -5.29 -11.91 1.67
CA CYS A 88 -6.22 -10.86 1.26
C CYS A 88 -7.66 -11.27 1.50
N GLU A 89 -8.01 -12.52 1.19
CA GLU A 89 -9.35 -13.03 1.45
C GLU A 89 -9.68 -13.00 2.95
N GLU A 90 -8.74 -13.44 3.78
CA GLU A 90 -8.97 -13.51 5.22
C GLU A 90 -9.03 -12.15 5.88
N ASN A 91 -8.45 -11.14 5.27
CA ASN A 91 -8.38 -9.80 5.87
C ASN A 91 -9.23 -8.77 5.14
N GLY A 92 -10.09 -9.20 4.24
CA GLY A 92 -11.01 -8.29 3.55
C GLY A 92 -10.34 -7.31 2.60
N ILE A 93 -9.19 -7.68 2.06
CA ILE A 93 -8.46 -6.84 1.10
C ILE A 93 -8.81 -7.30 -0.31
N THR A 94 -9.23 -6.39 -1.16
CA THR A 94 -9.53 -6.70 -2.55
C THR A 94 -8.23 -6.81 -3.34
N LEU A 95 -8.03 -7.96 -3.99
CA LEU A 95 -6.84 -8.23 -4.80
C LEU A 95 -7.26 -8.36 -6.24
N ILE A 96 -6.70 -7.49 -7.10
CA ILE A 96 -7.04 -7.43 -8.52
C ILE A 96 -5.79 -7.75 -9.35
N TYR A 97 -5.94 -8.69 -10.30
CA TYR A 97 -4.83 -9.08 -11.17
C TYR A 97 -5.34 -9.59 -12.51
#